data_292abb19d3c6d3bf6a8072a4c99f5abb
#
_entry.id   292abb19d3c6d3bf6a8072a4c99f5abb
#
_cell.length_a   1.000
_cell.length_b   1.000
_cell.length_c   1.000
_cell.angle_alpha   90.00
_cell.angle_beta   90.00
_cell.angle_gamma   90.00
#
_symmetry.space_group_name_H-M   'P 1'
#
loop_
_entity.id
_entity.type
_entity.pdbx_description
1 polymer ?
#
loop_
_entity_poly.entity_id
_entity_poly.type
_entity_poly.pdbx_seq_one_letter_code
_entity_poly.pdbx_strand_id
1 'polypeptide(L)'
;RPEQLIETVAAIPLAFEPGTDVKQSATNFLLLTSIIEKAGKMPYHDFVKKYQIDYLGLKQTFFGEDLAKVKQEDVTLTGNVHQTFKKDKDYINPSETTTGYVEKEGRLVAAPAVSPTAMKGFSDIWASAENVSHWDIGLAGSALIEKPENRDMVYKPTRLANGKVVPAMAGWQFYNHNGLMDIKGNVSGHSAFLSRFTDASELVCVTLLANKEGVDLTNLGRRIAAAFDSDKMGTGANDNLLYTYESQFSVPETMTRIEQTLHTMGVPVFAKFDHGKNAEEVGLQLLPNQVIVFGSPKVGTKLMQDNPSISIELPLKISVREDKNGSVWASYLQMRT
;
A
#
# COMPACT_ATOMS: atom_id res chain seq x y z
N ARG A 1 -3.89 -21.64 -20.18
CA ARG A 1 -2.42 -21.54 -20.08
C ARG A 1 -2.03 -20.05 -19.95
N PRO A 2 -0.92 -19.72 -19.31
CA PRO A 2 -0.50 -18.31 -19.15
C PRO A 2 -0.41 -17.53 -20.48
N GLU A 3 0.08 -18.17 -21.53
CA GLU A 3 0.18 -17.58 -22.88
C GLU A 3 -1.19 -17.16 -23.42
N GLN A 4 -2.20 -18.02 -23.29
CA GLN A 4 -3.57 -17.72 -23.75
C GLN A 4 -4.19 -16.56 -22.98
N LEU A 5 -3.86 -16.44 -21.68
CA LEU A 5 -4.34 -15.32 -20.87
C LEU A 5 -3.64 -14.02 -21.28
N ILE A 6 -2.34 -14.06 -21.58
CA ILE A 6 -1.59 -12.91 -22.09
C ILE A 6 -2.16 -12.44 -23.45
N GLU A 7 -2.44 -13.36 -24.37
CA GLU A 7 -3.06 -13.04 -25.67
C GLU A 7 -4.45 -12.42 -25.48
N THR A 8 -5.26 -12.98 -24.58
CA THR A 8 -6.58 -12.44 -24.25
C THR A 8 -6.49 -11.02 -23.70
N VAL A 9 -5.57 -10.79 -22.76
CA VAL A 9 -5.36 -9.48 -22.15
C VAL A 9 -4.82 -8.46 -23.15
N ALA A 10 -3.91 -8.87 -24.02
CA ALA A 10 -3.34 -7.99 -25.07
C ALA A 10 -4.40 -7.49 -26.06
N ALA A 11 -5.50 -8.19 -26.20
CA ALA A 11 -6.63 -7.77 -27.04
C ALA A 11 -7.56 -6.74 -26.37
N ILE A 12 -7.43 -6.50 -25.06
CA ILE A 12 -8.26 -5.55 -24.32
C ILE A 12 -7.68 -4.15 -24.46
N PRO A 13 -8.49 -3.13 -24.81
CA PRO A 13 -8.02 -1.75 -24.85
C PRO A 13 -7.44 -1.30 -23.51
N LEU A 14 -6.40 -0.47 -23.55
CA LEU A 14 -5.82 0.15 -22.36
C LEU A 14 -6.87 1.00 -21.64
N ALA A 15 -6.87 0.97 -20.32
CA ALA A 15 -7.77 1.78 -19.50
C ALA A 15 -7.44 3.28 -19.54
N PHE A 16 -6.20 3.63 -19.85
CA PHE A 16 -5.68 4.98 -20.00
C PHE A 16 -4.39 4.96 -20.85
N GLU A 17 -3.99 6.12 -21.35
CA GLU A 17 -2.73 6.27 -22.10
C GLU A 17 -1.52 5.96 -21.18
N PRO A 18 -0.52 5.20 -21.66
CA PRO A 18 0.68 4.89 -20.89
C PRO A 18 1.37 6.16 -20.34
N GLY A 19 1.74 6.11 -19.07
CA GLY A 19 2.40 7.22 -18.39
C GLY A 19 1.46 8.31 -17.86
N THR A 20 0.13 8.19 -18.03
CA THR A 20 -0.83 9.21 -17.59
C THR A 20 -1.54 8.86 -16.28
N ASP A 21 -1.61 7.58 -15.94
CA ASP A 21 -2.23 7.11 -14.69
C ASP A 21 -1.64 5.78 -14.21
N VAL A 22 -2.12 5.29 -13.07
CA VAL A 22 -1.73 4.02 -12.45
C VAL A 22 -2.96 3.24 -12.04
N LYS A 23 -2.95 1.95 -12.33
CA LYS A 23 -3.94 0.99 -11.82
C LYS A 23 -3.28 -0.34 -11.53
N GLN A 24 -3.40 -0.80 -10.29
CA GLN A 24 -2.95 -2.13 -9.89
C GLN A 24 -3.96 -3.17 -10.38
N SER A 25 -3.46 -4.29 -10.91
CA SER A 25 -4.28 -5.45 -11.26
C SER A 25 -3.49 -6.75 -11.11
N ALA A 26 -4.20 -7.87 -10.89
CA ALA A 26 -3.61 -9.20 -10.86
C ALA A 26 -2.86 -9.54 -12.16
N THR A 27 -3.35 -9.04 -13.30
CA THR A 27 -2.71 -9.21 -14.61
C THR A 27 -1.29 -8.65 -14.67
N ASN A 28 -1.04 -7.52 -14.00
CA ASN A 28 0.31 -6.93 -13.96
C ASN A 28 1.31 -7.92 -13.33
N PHE A 29 0.91 -8.58 -12.25
CA PHE A 29 1.75 -9.56 -11.57
C PHE A 29 1.94 -10.83 -12.39
N LEU A 30 0.92 -11.30 -13.10
CA LEU A 30 1.05 -12.43 -14.02
C LEU A 30 2.05 -12.10 -15.15
N LEU A 31 2.00 -10.91 -15.74
CA LEU A 31 2.97 -10.47 -16.75
C LEU A 31 4.39 -10.41 -16.18
N LEU A 32 4.55 -9.92 -14.94
CA LEU A 32 5.83 -9.91 -14.24
C LEU A 32 6.39 -11.32 -14.05
N THR A 33 5.57 -12.34 -13.76
CA THR A 33 6.08 -13.73 -13.67
C THR A 33 6.69 -14.18 -14.99
N SER A 34 6.06 -13.86 -16.12
CA SER A 34 6.59 -14.21 -17.45
C SER A 34 7.89 -13.47 -17.77
N ILE A 35 8.02 -12.22 -17.33
CA ILE A 35 9.27 -11.44 -17.47
C ILE A 35 10.38 -12.09 -16.63
N ILE A 36 10.08 -12.46 -15.38
CA ILE A 36 11.04 -13.12 -14.48
C ILE A 36 11.50 -14.46 -15.08
N GLU A 37 10.57 -15.27 -15.57
CA GLU A 37 10.90 -16.55 -16.21
C GLU A 37 11.82 -16.37 -17.42
N LYS A 38 11.52 -15.40 -18.27
CA LYS A 38 12.32 -15.09 -19.47
C LYS A 38 13.71 -14.55 -19.11
N ALA A 39 13.78 -13.62 -18.17
CA ALA A 39 15.05 -13.01 -17.74
C ALA A 39 15.91 -13.97 -16.91
N GLY A 40 15.27 -14.68 -15.97
CA GLY A 40 15.92 -15.64 -15.06
C GLY A 40 16.24 -16.98 -15.69
N LYS A 41 15.68 -17.28 -16.89
CA LYS A 41 15.82 -18.57 -17.60
C LYS A 41 15.46 -19.78 -16.73
N MET A 42 14.49 -19.63 -15.86
CA MET A 42 13.94 -20.66 -14.98
C MET A 42 12.49 -20.34 -14.62
N PRO A 43 11.69 -21.34 -14.17
CA PRO A 43 10.32 -21.11 -13.68
C PRO A 43 10.28 -20.04 -12.58
N TYR A 44 9.20 -19.26 -12.55
CA TYR A 44 9.00 -18.19 -11.57
C TYR A 44 9.08 -18.71 -10.12
N HIS A 45 8.45 -19.85 -9.81
CA HIS A 45 8.49 -20.42 -8.47
C HIS A 45 9.92 -20.81 -8.07
N ASP A 46 10.70 -21.42 -8.98
CA ASP A 46 12.08 -21.79 -8.71
C ASP A 46 12.96 -20.55 -8.50
N PHE A 47 12.70 -19.48 -9.26
CA PHE A 47 13.40 -18.21 -9.11
C PHE A 47 13.14 -17.59 -7.72
N VAL A 48 11.88 -17.45 -7.33
CA VAL A 48 11.52 -16.87 -6.03
C VAL A 48 12.00 -17.75 -4.89
N LYS A 49 11.81 -19.07 -5.02
CA LYS A 49 12.30 -20.02 -4.01
C LYS A 49 13.79 -19.88 -3.80
N LYS A 50 14.58 -19.94 -4.87
CA LYS A 50 16.05 -19.89 -4.81
C LYS A 50 16.59 -18.56 -4.28
N TYR A 51 16.10 -17.44 -4.82
CA TYR A 51 16.69 -16.11 -4.59
C TYR A 51 16.04 -15.31 -3.47
N GLN A 52 14.91 -15.78 -2.93
CA GLN A 52 14.24 -15.12 -1.82
C GLN A 52 13.96 -16.08 -0.66
N ILE A 53 13.16 -17.13 -0.87
CA ILE A 53 12.70 -18.01 0.22
C ILE A 53 13.87 -18.77 0.85
N ASP A 54 14.61 -19.55 0.06
CA ASP A 54 15.73 -20.34 0.55
C ASP A 54 16.91 -19.46 0.98
N TYR A 55 17.17 -18.39 0.20
CA TYR A 55 18.23 -17.44 0.48
C TYR A 55 18.07 -16.73 1.83
N LEU A 56 16.84 -16.34 2.19
CA LEU A 56 16.53 -15.72 3.49
C LEU A 56 16.17 -16.72 4.58
N GLY A 57 16.11 -18.01 4.27
CA GLY A 57 15.75 -19.06 5.22
C GLY A 57 14.30 -19.00 5.69
N LEU A 58 13.35 -18.62 4.85
CA LEU A 58 11.94 -18.44 5.17
C LEU A 58 11.22 -19.80 5.26
N LYS A 59 11.39 -20.51 6.37
CA LYS A 59 10.92 -21.87 6.58
C LYS A 59 9.39 -22.04 6.64
N GLN A 60 8.65 -20.96 6.80
CA GLN A 60 7.19 -20.93 6.87
C GLN A 60 6.61 -20.17 5.66
N THR A 61 7.26 -20.27 4.51
CA THR A 61 6.84 -19.62 3.26
C THR A 61 6.84 -20.64 2.13
N PHE A 62 5.68 -20.83 1.50
CA PHE A 62 5.45 -21.87 0.50
C PHE A 62 4.60 -21.36 -0.65
N PHE A 63 4.80 -21.92 -1.83
CA PHE A 63 3.81 -21.77 -2.89
C PHE A 63 2.59 -22.67 -2.62
N GLY A 64 1.40 -22.21 -2.99
CA GLY A 64 0.17 -22.93 -2.72
C GLY A 64 0.14 -24.35 -3.29
N GLU A 65 0.81 -24.61 -4.41
CA GLU A 65 0.94 -25.93 -5.02
C GLU A 65 1.88 -26.87 -4.26
N ASP A 66 2.74 -26.35 -3.40
CA ASP A 66 3.71 -27.14 -2.63
C ASP A 66 3.24 -27.48 -1.22
N LEU A 67 2.20 -26.80 -0.72
CA LEU A 67 1.72 -27.00 0.67
C LEU A 67 1.46 -28.46 1.02
N ALA A 68 0.83 -29.23 0.11
CA ALA A 68 0.54 -30.63 0.35
C ALA A 68 1.80 -31.52 0.44
N LYS A 69 2.97 -31.01 0.02
CA LYS A 69 4.24 -31.73 0.05
C LYS A 69 5.07 -31.40 1.29
N VAL A 70 4.69 -30.34 2.02
CA VAL A 70 5.44 -29.88 3.19
C VAL A 70 5.16 -30.78 4.37
N LYS A 71 6.19 -31.23 5.06
CA LYS A 71 6.09 -31.98 6.30
C LYS A 71 6.22 -31.06 7.50
N GLN A 72 5.56 -31.41 8.58
CA GLN A 72 5.59 -30.61 9.81
C GLN A 72 7.00 -30.45 10.39
N GLU A 73 7.84 -31.47 10.28
CA GLU A 73 9.22 -31.45 10.74
C GLU A 73 10.13 -30.50 9.94
N ASP A 74 9.73 -30.13 8.73
CA ASP A 74 10.47 -29.20 7.87
C ASP A 74 10.29 -27.74 8.28
N VAL A 75 9.38 -27.48 9.22
CA VAL A 75 9.06 -26.13 9.70
C VAL A 75 9.70 -25.88 11.05
N THR A 76 10.49 -24.82 11.13
CA THR A 76 11.10 -24.34 12.37
C THR A 76 10.65 -22.92 12.67
N LEU A 77 10.26 -22.67 13.90
CA LEU A 77 10.09 -21.33 14.42
C LEU A 77 11.45 -20.70 14.69
N THR A 78 11.57 -19.41 14.51
CA THR A 78 12.77 -18.63 14.76
C THR A 78 12.55 -17.60 15.88
N GLY A 79 13.64 -17.14 16.49
CA GLY A 79 13.61 -16.13 17.53
C GLY A 79 12.94 -16.56 18.85
N ASN A 80 12.48 -15.57 19.61
CA ASN A 80 11.87 -15.78 20.93
C ASN A 80 10.55 -16.55 20.88
N VAL A 81 9.82 -16.44 19.78
CA VAL A 81 8.57 -17.17 19.55
C VAL A 81 8.82 -18.67 19.56
N HIS A 82 9.94 -19.13 19.03
CA HIS A 82 10.33 -20.53 19.04
C HIS A 82 10.41 -21.11 20.46
N GLN A 83 10.95 -20.36 21.41
CA GLN A 83 11.06 -20.82 22.80
C GLN A 83 9.69 -20.87 23.48
N THR A 84 8.83 -19.91 23.21
CA THR A 84 7.50 -19.80 23.83
C THR A 84 6.55 -20.90 23.33
N PHE A 85 6.54 -21.19 22.05
CA PHE A 85 5.61 -22.12 21.41
C PHE A 85 6.20 -23.51 21.11
N LYS A 86 7.44 -23.77 21.44
CA LYS A 86 8.10 -25.05 21.19
C LYS A 86 7.37 -26.27 21.79
N LYS A 87 6.57 -26.06 22.83
CA LYS A 87 5.80 -27.12 23.49
C LYS A 87 4.52 -27.49 22.76
N ASP A 88 3.97 -26.59 21.96
CA ASP A 88 2.70 -26.74 21.25
C ASP A 88 2.99 -27.05 19.78
N LYS A 89 3.45 -28.27 19.50
CA LYS A 89 3.71 -28.73 18.12
C LYS A 89 2.51 -28.56 17.22
N ASP A 90 1.30 -28.64 17.77
CA ASP A 90 0.04 -28.52 17.05
C ASP A 90 -0.28 -27.07 16.64
N TYR A 91 0.45 -26.07 17.17
CA TYR A 91 0.22 -24.67 16.86
C TYR A 91 0.65 -24.30 15.43
N ILE A 92 1.62 -25.00 14.88
CA ILE A 92 2.12 -24.77 13.53
C ILE A 92 2.01 -26.06 12.74
N ASN A 93 1.00 -26.11 11.89
CA ASN A 93 0.88 -27.13 10.89
C ASN A 93 1.02 -26.48 9.50
N PRO A 94 2.17 -26.62 8.83
CA PRO A 94 2.41 -25.99 7.55
C PRO A 94 1.53 -26.55 6.43
N SER A 95 0.99 -27.75 6.61
CA SER A 95 0.03 -28.34 5.66
C SER A 95 -1.40 -27.85 5.88
N GLU A 96 -1.69 -27.20 7.00
CA GLU A 96 -2.98 -26.60 7.30
C GLU A 96 -2.91 -25.09 7.22
N THR A 97 -3.32 -24.53 6.11
CA THR A 97 -3.49 -23.10 5.97
C THR A 97 -4.72 -22.61 6.72
N THR A 98 -4.73 -21.36 7.14
CA THR A 98 -5.92 -20.77 7.73
C THR A 98 -7.08 -20.77 6.75
N THR A 99 -8.29 -21.15 7.21
CA THR A 99 -9.50 -20.98 6.42
C THR A 99 -9.77 -19.49 6.25
N GLY A 100 -9.88 -19.01 5.01
CA GLY A 100 -10.26 -17.65 4.69
C GLY A 100 -11.78 -17.44 4.81
N TYR A 101 -12.20 -16.25 5.21
CA TYR A 101 -13.61 -15.88 5.38
C TYR A 101 -13.98 -14.64 4.59
N VAL A 102 -15.20 -14.64 4.07
CA VAL A 102 -15.85 -13.46 3.48
C VAL A 102 -17.15 -13.18 4.22
N GLU A 103 -17.55 -11.92 4.24
CA GLU A 103 -18.84 -11.54 4.81
C GLU A 103 -19.94 -11.59 3.74
N LYS A 104 -21.00 -12.35 4.01
CA LYS A 104 -22.21 -12.41 3.19
C LYS A 104 -23.42 -12.22 4.10
N GLU A 105 -24.23 -11.23 3.80
CA GLU A 105 -25.48 -10.94 4.55
C GLU A 105 -25.24 -10.82 6.08
N GLY A 106 -24.14 -10.15 6.47
CA GLY A 106 -23.78 -9.96 7.89
C GLY A 106 -23.25 -11.21 8.59
N ARG A 107 -22.93 -12.30 7.86
CA ARG A 107 -22.37 -13.53 8.42
C ARG A 107 -21.02 -13.85 7.78
N LEU A 108 -20.11 -14.37 8.58
CA LEU A 108 -18.84 -14.90 8.09
C LEU A 108 -19.10 -16.29 7.49
N VAL A 109 -18.74 -16.48 6.23
CA VAL A 109 -18.75 -17.75 5.54
C VAL A 109 -17.36 -18.05 4.99
N ALA A 110 -17.01 -19.33 4.89
CA ALA A 110 -15.73 -19.72 4.29
C ALA A 110 -15.64 -19.17 2.85
N ALA A 111 -14.50 -18.57 2.54
CA ALA A 111 -14.25 -18.08 1.20
C ALA A 111 -14.17 -19.22 0.19
N PRO A 112 -14.58 -19.01 -1.06
CA PRO A 112 -14.42 -20.01 -2.10
C PRO A 112 -12.94 -20.38 -2.28
N ALA A 113 -12.66 -21.66 -2.47
CA ALA A 113 -11.32 -22.10 -2.82
C ALA A 113 -10.92 -21.53 -4.18
N VAL A 114 -9.70 -21.01 -4.28
CA VAL A 114 -9.14 -20.50 -5.53
C VAL A 114 -7.95 -21.38 -5.92
N SER A 115 -7.87 -21.70 -7.21
CA SER A 115 -6.75 -22.49 -7.74
C SER A 115 -5.43 -21.73 -7.58
N PRO A 116 -4.36 -22.36 -7.04
CA PRO A 116 -3.04 -21.75 -6.98
C PRO A 116 -2.54 -21.23 -8.34
N THR A 117 -2.83 -21.95 -9.41
CA THR A 117 -2.48 -21.55 -10.78
C THR A 117 -3.16 -20.25 -11.21
N ALA A 118 -4.42 -20.02 -10.79
CA ALA A 118 -5.13 -18.78 -11.06
C ALA A 118 -4.59 -17.59 -10.26
N MET A 119 -3.86 -17.86 -9.18
CA MET A 119 -3.27 -16.87 -8.28
C MET A 119 -1.82 -16.54 -8.61
N LYS A 120 -1.24 -17.17 -9.64
CA LYS A 120 0.19 -17.08 -9.98
C LYS A 120 0.67 -15.64 -10.04
N GLY A 121 1.68 -15.34 -9.25
CA GLY A 121 2.40 -14.09 -9.20
C GLY A 121 1.76 -13.00 -8.34
N PHE A 122 0.45 -13.05 -8.03
CA PHE A 122 -0.17 -12.01 -7.22
C PHE A 122 -0.67 -12.48 -5.85
N SER A 123 -0.90 -13.79 -5.66
CA SER A 123 -1.36 -14.33 -4.39
C SER A 123 -1.18 -15.84 -4.27
N ASP A 124 -0.14 -16.40 -4.83
CA ASP A 124 0.14 -17.84 -4.81
C ASP A 124 1.13 -18.25 -3.69
N ILE A 125 1.54 -17.31 -2.84
CA ILE A 125 2.45 -17.57 -1.71
C ILE A 125 1.66 -17.57 -0.39
N TRP A 126 1.90 -18.60 0.42
CA TRP A 126 1.47 -18.71 1.80
C TRP A 126 2.65 -18.48 2.73
N ALA A 127 2.50 -17.62 3.71
CA ALA A 127 3.58 -17.28 4.64
C ALA A 127 3.04 -16.99 6.03
N SER A 128 3.87 -17.17 7.04
CA SER A 128 3.62 -16.62 8.37
C SER A 128 3.93 -15.13 8.43
N ALA A 129 3.33 -14.41 9.37
CA ALA A 129 3.63 -12.99 9.59
C ALA A 129 5.11 -12.77 9.93
N GLU A 130 5.73 -13.70 10.66
CA GLU A 130 7.16 -13.67 10.98
C GLU A 130 8.01 -13.73 9.70
N ASN A 131 7.72 -14.67 8.80
CA ASN A 131 8.47 -14.82 7.56
C ASN A 131 8.28 -13.62 6.61
N VAL A 132 7.09 -13.03 6.56
CA VAL A 132 6.87 -11.78 5.81
C VAL A 132 7.72 -10.65 6.39
N SER A 133 7.81 -10.53 7.72
CA SER A 133 8.67 -9.54 8.37
C SER A 133 10.15 -9.79 8.08
N HIS A 134 10.61 -11.04 8.10
CA HIS A 134 11.99 -11.39 7.73
C HIS A 134 12.29 -11.08 6.26
N TRP A 135 11.34 -11.36 5.37
CA TRP A 135 11.46 -10.97 3.97
C TRP A 135 11.59 -9.45 3.81
N ASP A 136 10.77 -8.70 4.55
CA ASP A 136 10.82 -7.24 4.52
C ASP A 136 12.14 -6.67 5.02
N ILE A 137 12.68 -7.23 6.11
CA ILE A 137 14.02 -6.87 6.61
C ILE A 137 15.09 -7.18 5.55
N GLY A 138 15.00 -8.34 4.90
CA GLY A 138 15.91 -8.70 3.82
C GLY A 138 15.83 -7.76 2.60
N LEU A 139 14.64 -7.27 2.30
CA LEU A 139 14.41 -6.28 1.24
C LEU A 139 14.89 -4.88 1.64
N ALA A 140 14.66 -4.47 2.89
CA ALA A 140 15.10 -3.17 3.41
C ALA A 140 16.62 -3.05 3.47
N GLY A 141 17.26 -4.15 3.85
CA GLY A 141 18.71 -4.29 3.81
C GLY A 141 19.23 -4.48 2.37
N SER A 142 20.46 -4.90 2.26
CA SER A 142 21.10 -5.21 0.97
C SER A 142 21.00 -6.68 0.56
N ALA A 143 20.27 -7.51 1.34
CA ALA A 143 20.26 -8.94 1.12
C ALA A 143 19.59 -9.35 -0.21
N LEU A 144 18.43 -8.77 -0.53
CA LEU A 144 17.70 -9.07 -1.77
C LEU A 144 18.08 -8.16 -2.94
N ILE A 145 18.45 -6.91 -2.65
CA ILE A 145 18.84 -5.92 -3.67
C ILE A 145 20.14 -5.26 -3.24
N GLU A 146 21.26 -5.77 -3.75
CA GLU A 146 22.60 -5.32 -3.37
C GLU A 146 22.88 -3.87 -3.78
N LYS A 147 22.51 -3.51 -5.01
CA LYS A 147 22.82 -2.20 -5.59
C LYS A 147 21.92 -1.11 -5.02
N PRO A 148 22.50 -0.05 -4.40
CA PRO A 148 21.71 1.03 -3.81
C PRO A 148 20.75 1.70 -4.80
N GLU A 149 21.20 1.93 -6.04
CA GLU A 149 20.38 2.53 -7.10
C GLU A 149 19.13 1.70 -7.43
N ASN A 150 19.20 0.38 -7.35
CA ASN A 150 18.06 -0.50 -7.57
C ASN A 150 17.11 -0.48 -6.37
N ARG A 151 17.64 -0.41 -5.13
CA ARG A 151 16.82 -0.24 -3.92
C ARG A 151 16.09 1.10 -3.96
N ASP A 152 16.79 2.16 -4.33
CA ASP A 152 16.20 3.48 -4.50
C ASP A 152 15.01 3.48 -5.47
N MET A 153 15.09 2.73 -6.57
CA MET A 153 13.98 2.60 -7.51
C MET A 153 12.74 1.97 -6.88
N VAL A 154 12.91 0.99 -5.96
CA VAL A 154 11.78 0.34 -5.26
C VAL A 154 11.11 1.27 -4.26
N TYR A 155 11.87 2.18 -3.65
CA TYR A 155 11.41 3.00 -2.52
C TYR A 155 11.14 4.46 -2.86
N LYS A 156 11.12 4.82 -4.13
CA LYS A 156 10.78 6.18 -4.57
C LYS A 156 9.40 6.24 -5.22
N PRO A 157 8.61 7.27 -4.93
CA PRO A 157 7.40 7.55 -5.69
C PRO A 157 7.72 7.73 -7.17
N THR A 158 6.85 7.23 -8.05
CA THR A 158 6.98 7.38 -9.50
C THR A 158 6.33 8.68 -9.95
N ARG A 159 7.04 9.43 -10.81
CA ARG A 159 6.47 10.57 -11.52
C ARG A 159 6.00 10.12 -12.90
N LEU A 160 4.74 10.37 -13.20
CA LEU A 160 4.14 10.12 -14.51
C LEU A 160 4.52 11.20 -15.53
N ALA A 161 4.32 10.92 -16.82
CA ALA A 161 4.63 11.85 -17.91
C ALA A 161 3.88 13.20 -17.82
N ASN A 162 2.69 13.19 -17.21
CA ASN A 162 1.88 14.40 -16.97
C ASN A 162 2.27 15.16 -15.68
N GLY A 163 3.37 14.79 -15.03
CA GLY A 163 3.85 15.41 -13.79
C GLY A 163 3.19 14.88 -12.50
N LYS A 164 2.14 14.05 -12.61
CA LYS A 164 1.48 13.44 -11.46
C LYS A 164 2.46 12.53 -10.72
N VAL A 165 2.64 12.74 -9.42
CA VAL A 165 3.38 11.82 -8.55
C VAL A 165 2.46 10.71 -8.10
N VAL A 166 2.84 9.48 -8.38
CA VAL A 166 2.11 8.30 -7.93
C VAL A 166 2.69 7.87 -6.58
N PRO A 167 1.90 7.90 -5.52
CA PRO A 167 2.38 7.52 -4.19
C PRO A 167 2.41 5.98 -4.04
N ALA A 168 2.85 5.29 -5.09
CA ALA A 168 2.95 3.84 -5.08
C ALA A 168 3.98 3.36 -6.10
N MET A 169 4.85 2.45 -5.70
CA MET A 169 5.78 1.77 -6.58
C MET A 169 6.04 0.36 -6.06
N ALA A 170 6.15 -0.61 -6.95
CA ALA A 170 6.34 -2.03 -6.58
C ALA A 170 5.33 -2.53 -5.52
N GLY A 171 4.11 -1.97 -5.51
CA GLY A 171 3.08 -2.27 -4.51
C GLY A 171 3.16 -1.41 -3.24
N TRP A 172 4.25 -0.72 -2.97
CA TRP A 172 4.38 0.16 -1.83
C TRP A 172 3.57 1.45 -2.02
N GLN A 173 2.90 1.87 -0.93
CA GLN A 173 2.22 3.16 -0.83
C GLN A 173 3.06 4.06 0.08
N PHE A 174 3.43 5.23 -0.42
CA PHE A 174 4.22 6.22 0.29
C PHE A 174 3.31 7.32 0.82
N TYR A 175 3.48 7.65 2.09
CA TYR A 175 2.67 8.66 2.78
C TYR A 175 3.49 9.90 3.10
N ASN A 176 2.83 10.95 3.59
CA ASN A 176 3.49 12.21 3.98
C ASN A 176 4.38 12.08 5.23
N HIS A 177 4.35 10.95 5.90
CA HIS A 177 5.28 10.69 6.99
C HIS A 177 6.62 10.21 6.42
N ASN A 178 7.72 10.83 6.86
CA ASN A 178 9.05 10.48 6.37
C ASN A 178 9.39 9.03 6.70
N GLY A 179 9.70 8.25 5.67
CA GLY A 179 10.05 6.85 5.81
C GLY A 179 8.89 5.86 5.97
N LEU A 180 7.64 6.33 6.02
CA LEU A 180 6.48 5.44 6.14
C LEU A 180 6.07 4.86 4.79
N MET A 181 5.99 3.54 4.72
CA MET A 181 5.54 2.80 3.55
C MET A 181 4.64 1.63 3.96
N ASP A 182 3.57 1.42 3.20
CA ASP A 182 2.66 0.30 3.41
C ASP A 182 2.49 -0.54 2.15
N ILE A 183 2.27 -1.84 2.34
CA ILE A 183 1.69 -2.75 1.34
C ILE A 183 0.41 -3.36 1.91
N LYS A 184 -0.64 -3.40 1.10
CA LYS A 184 -1.93 -4.01 1.44
C LYS A 184 -2.31 -5.06 0.41
N GLY A 185 -2.90 -6.14 0.87
CA GLY A 185 -3.44 -7.18 0.03
C GLY A 185 -4.76 -7.72 0.55
N ASN A 186 -5.68 -8.04 -0.37
CA ASN A 186 -6.95 -8.70 -0.08
C ASN A 186 -7.20 -9.74 -1.14
N VAL A 187 -7.34 -10.99 -0.74
CA VAL A 187 -7.64 -12.07 -1.67
C VAL A 187 -8.15 -13.31 -0.94
N SER A 188 -9.13 -13.98 -1.57
CA SER A 188 -9.58 -15.32 -1.14
C SER A 188 -9.84 -15.46 0.36
N GLY A 189 -10.56 -14.50 0.92
CA GLY A 189 -10.91 -14.53 2.35
C GLY A 189 -9.79 -14.11 3.29
N HIS A 190 -8.72 -13.50 2.79
CA HIS A 190 -7.59 -13.06 3.59
C HIS A 190 -7.29 -11.58 3.35
N SER A 191 -6.78 -10.91 4.38
CA SER A 191 -6.23 -9.56 4.31
C SER A 191 -4.81 -9.55 4.85
N ALA A 192 -3.92 -8.85 4.18
CA ALA A 192 -2.53 -8.67 4.58
C ALA A 192 -2.19 -7.18 4.66
N PHE A 193 -1.38 -6.83 5.62
CA PHE A 193 -0.87 -5.49 5.82
C PHE A 193 0.57 -5.57 6.29
N LEU A 194 1.45 -4.89 5.58
CA LEU A 194 2.84 -4.69 5.95
C LEU A 194 3.10 -3.20 5.99
N SER A 195 3.57 -2.71 7.12
CA SER A 195 3.93 -1.31 7.33
C SER A 195 5.37 -1.22 7.75
N ARG A 196 6.13 -0.34 7.11
CA ARG A 196 7.52 -0.09 7.41
C ARG A 196 7.76 1.38 7.70
N PHE A 197 8.48 1.65 8.78
CA PHE A 197 9.05 2.95 9.09
C PHE A 197 10.56 2.87 8.86
N THR A 198 11.04 3.56 7.84
CA THR A 198 12.46 3.60 7.47
C THR A 198 13.05 4.94 7.87
N ASP A 199 13.20 5.16 9.15
CA ASP A 199 13.98 6.29 9.67
C ASP A 199 15.47 5.91 9.67
N ALA A 200 16.34 6.90 9.57
CA ALA A 200 17.80 6.70 9.58
C ALA A 200 18.30 6.05 10.89
N SER A 201 17.58 6.16 11.99
CA SER A 201 17.94 5.64 13.30
C SER A 201 17.25 4.35 13.67
N GLU A 202 16.06 4.07 13.15
CA GLU A 202 15.24 2.92 13.57
C GLU A 202 14.40 2.36 12.43
N LEU A 203 14.53 1.05 12.23
CA LEU A 203 13.66 0.29 11.33
C LEU A 203 12.58 -0.41 12.14
N VAL A 204 11.33 0.02 11.99
CA VAL A 204 10.18 -0.68 12.56
C VAL A 204 9.34 -1.25 11.43
N CYS A 205 9.08 -2.54 11.47
CA CYS A 205 8.20 -3.25 10.54
C CYS A 205 7.04 -3.88 11.32
N VAL A 206 5.82 -3.66 10.84
CA VAL A 206 4.61 -4.28 11.42
C VAL A 206 3.93 -5.09 10.32
N THR A 207 3.84 -6.39 10.51
CA THR A 207 3.15 -7.32 9.61
C THR A 207 1.89 -7.85 10.28
N LEU A 208 0.75 -7.68 9.64
CA LEU A 208 -0.54 -8.19 10.08
C LEU A 208 -1.16 -9.06 9.00
N LEU A 209 -1.56 -10.25 9.37
CA LEU A 209 -2.30 -11.16 8.52
C LEU A 209 -3.65 -11.49 9.18
N ALA A 210 -4.73 -11.43 8.42
CA ALA A 210 -6.06 -11.78 8.87
C ALA A 210 -6.70 -12.76 7.90
N ASN A 211 -7.39 -13.76 8.42
CA ASN A 211 -8.14 -14.73 7.64
C ASN A 211 -9.59 -14.28 7.38
N LYS A 212 -9.79 -12.98 7.21
CA LYS A 212 -11.03 -12.35 6.72
C LYS A 212 -10.68 -11.36 5.62
N GLU A 213 -11.41 -11.42 4.52
CA GLU A 213 -11.27 -10.49 3.40
C GLU A 213 -11.83 -9.11 3.76
N GLY A 214 -11.21 -8.04 3.24
CA GLY A 214 -11.71 -6.67 3.38
C GLY A 214 -11.47 -6.03 4.75
N VAL A 215 -10.58 -6.57 5.59
CA VAL A 215 -10.25 -5.96 6.89
C VAL A 215 -9.26 -4.81 6.69
N ASP A 216 -9.61 -3.62 7.15
CA ASP A 216 -8.63 -2.52 7.26
C ASP A 216 -7.77 -2.69 8.52
N LEU A 217 -6.55 -3.16 8.31
CA LEU A 217 -5.58 -3.42 9.37
C LEU A 217 -4.71 -2.20 9.70
N THR A 218 -4.92 -1.07 9.02
CA THR A 218 -4.05 0.10 9.12
C THR A 218 -3.98 0.67 10.53
N ASN A 219 -5.13 0.96 11.13
CA ASN A 219 -5.15 1.53 12.48
C ASN A 219 -4.51 0.61 13.52
N LEU A 220 -4.72 -0.70 13.40
CA LEU A 220 -4.08 -1.68 14.28
C LEU A 220 -2.56 -1.65 14.09
N GLY A 221 -2.07 -1.63 12.85
CA GLY A 221 -0.64 -1.53 12.55
C GLY A 221 0.00 -0.27 13.11
N ARG A 222 -0.66 0.88 12.98
CA ARG A 222 -0.18 2.15 13.56
C ARG A 222 -0.12 2.10 15.10
N ARG A 223 -1.12 1.54 15.75
CA ARG A 223 -1.13 1.39 17.22
C ARG A 223 -0.05 0.45 17.70
N ILE A 224 0.24 -0.62 16.97
CA ILE A 224 1.34 -1.53 17.29
C ILE A 224 2.67 -0.80 17.15
N ALA A 225 2.90 -0.09 16.05
CA ALA A 225 4.11 0.71 15.85
C ALA A 225 4.31 1.74 16.98
N ALA A 226 3.25 2.45 17.35
CA ALA A 226 3.28 3.43 18.44
C ALA A 226 3.57 2.83 19.83
N ALA A 227 3.35 1.53 20.01
CA ALA A 227 3.74 0.85 21.25
C ALA A 227 5.26 0.72 21.39
N PHE A 228 6.00 0.77 20.29
CA PHE A 228 7.47 0.82 20.29
C PHE A 228 7.98 2.25 20.35
N ASP A 229 7.36 3.15 19.60
CA ASP A 229 7.70 4.56 19.54
C ASP A 229 6.45 5.37 19.20
N SER A 230 6.06 6.32 20.05
CA SER A 230 4.86 7.15 19.86
C SER A 230 4.90 7.96 18.55
N ASP A 231 6.09 8.34 18.10
CA ASP A 231 6.28 9.09 16.87
C ASP A 231 6.03 8.25 15.61
N LYS A 232 5.99 6.91 15.74
CA LYS A 232 5.67 5.98 14.66
C LYS A 232 4.16 5.83 14.38
N MET A 233 3.30 6.51 15.10
CA MET A 233 1.87 6.52 14.79
C MET A 233 1.56 7.07 13.39
N GLY A 234 2.46 7.87 12.84
CA GLY A 234 2.15 8.72 11.71
C GLY A 234 1.18 9.84 12.12
N THR A 235 1.04 10.84 11.31
CA THR A 235 0.13 11.95 11.54
C THR A 235 -1.33 11.55 11.24
N GLY A 236 -1.79 10.53 11.92
CA GLY A 236 -3.18 10.16 11.98
C GLY A 236 -3.64 9.11 10.95
N ALA A 237 -4.82 8.57 11.22
CA ALA A 237 -5.55 7.61 10.39
C ALA A 237 -5.84 8.14 8.96
N ASN A 238 -5.59 9.42 8.71
CA ASN A 238 -5.90 10.12 7.47
C ASN A 238 -4.78 10.05 6.42
N ASP A 239 -3.54 9.71 6.78
CA ASP A 239 -2.44 9.62 5.82
C ASP A 239 -2.69 8.56 4.74
N ASN A 240 -3.49 7.54 5.04
CA ASN A 240 -3.90 6.51 4.09
C ASN A 240 -4.89 7.01 3.03
N LEU A 241 -5.46 8.18 3.21
CA LEU A 241 -6.48 8.77 2.37
C LEU A 241 -5.98 9.99 1.59
N LEU A 242 -4.72 10.41 1.81
CA LEU A 242 -4.14 11.55 1.11
C LEU A 242 -3.59 11.13 -0.25
N TYR A 243 -4.15 11.72 -1.31
CA TYR A 243 -3.49 11.78 -2.60
C TYR A 243 -2.64 13.03 -2.65
N THR A 244 -1.36 12.87 -2.99
CA THR A 244 -0.40 13.96 -3.06
C THR A 244 0.23 14.00 -4.45
N TYR A 245 0.22 15.18 -5.06
CA TYR A 245 0.79 15.44 -6.38
C TYR A 245 1.79 16.57 -6.28
N GLU A 246 2.94 16.43 -6.93
CA GLU A 246 3.88 17.53 -7.05
C GLU A 246 3.42 18.51 -8.13
N SER A 247 3.44 19.78 -7.80
CA SER A 247 3.17 20.88 -8.73
C SER A 247 4.47 21.43 -9.31
N GLN A 248 4.47 21.79 -10.58
CA GLN A 248 5.58 22.49 -11.22
C GLN A 248 5.52 24.01 -11.01
N PHE A 249 4.50 24.49 -10.30
CA PHE A 249 4.23 25.90 -10.08
C PHE A 249 4.41 26.27 -8.61
N SER A 250 4.58 27.54 -8.32
CA SER A 250 4.58 28.05 -6.94
C SER A 250 3.24 27.75 -6.23
N VAL A 251 3.24 27.82 -4.89
CA VAL A 251 2.00 27.60 -4.11
C VAL A 251 0.88 28.57 -4.56
N PRO A 252 1.10 29.89 -4.71
CA PRO A 252 0.06 30.80 -5.16
C PRO A 252 -0.46 30.49 -6.57
N GLU A 253 0.44 30.14 -7.50
CA GLU A 253 0.05 29.80 -8.86
C GLU A 253 -0.72 28.49 -8.93
N THR A 254 -0.28 27.46 -8.19
CA THR A 254 -1.00 26.19 -8.07
C THR A 254 -2.41 26.39 -7.54
N MET A 255 -2.58 27.22 -6.50
CA MET A 255 -3.88 27.57 -5.94
C MET A 255 -4.77 28.27 -6.97
N THR A 256 -4.22 29.21 -7.72
CA THR A 256 -4.95 29.91 -8.78
C THR A 256 -5.44 28.97 -9.86
N ARG A 257 -4.62 28.02 -10.29
CA ARG A 257 -4.98 27.02 -11.30
C ARG A 257 -6.06 26.06 -10.78
N ILE A 258 -5.98 25.63 -9.53
CA ILE A 258 -7.01 24.82 -8.88
C ILE A 258 -8.34 25.59 -8.85
N GLU A 259 -8.34 26.85 -8.42
CA GLU A 259 -9.53 27.69 -8.35
C GLU A 259 -10.18 27.89 -9.74
N GLN A 260 -9.39 28.17 -10.76
CA GLN A 260 -9.87 28.27 -12.15
C GLN A 260 -10.49 26.97 -12.65
N THR A 261 -9.88 25.82 -12.32
CA THR A 261 -10.41 24.51 -12.68
C THR A 261 -11.76 24.25 -12.01
N LEU A 262 -11.85 24.49 -10.69
CA LEU A 262 -13.10 24.36 -9.94
C LEU A 262 -14.20 25.26 -10.53
N HIS A 263 -13.88 26.50 -10.86
CA HIS A 263 -14.81 27.42 -11.52
C HIS A 263 -15.30 26.89 -12.86
N THR A 264 -14.38 26.38 -13.71
CA THR A 264 -14.73 25.79 -15.01
C THR A 264 -15.64 24.57 -14.85
N MET A 265 -15.45 23.79 -13.79
CA MET A 265 -16.29 22.64 -13.45
C MET A 265 -17.62 23.02 -12.79
N GLY A 266 -17.87 24.31 -12.54
CA GLY A 266 -19.04 24.77 -11.82
C GLY A 266 -19.11 24.35 -10.35
N VAL A 267 -17.95 24.12 -9.73
CA VAL A 267 -17.84 23.72 -8.32
C VAL A 267 -17.55 24.94 -7.45
N PRO A 268 -18.45 25.31 -6.51
CA PRO A 268 -18.25 26.45 -5.63
C PRO A 268 -17.03 26.30 -4.71
N VAL A 269 -16.27 27.37 -4.58
CA VAL A 269 -15.24 27.55 -3.54
C VAL A 269 -15.89 28.24 -2.35
N PHE A 270 -15.76 27.63 -1.16
CA PHE A 270 -16.37 28.16 0.07
C PHE A 270 -15.42 29.02 0.88
N ALA A 271 -14.14 28.63 0.94
CA ALA A 271 -13.12 29.36 1.69
C ALA A 271 -11.71 29.07 1.14
N LYS A 272 -10.81 29.99 1.43
CA LYS A 272 -9.35 29.82 1.27
C LYS A 272 -8.64 30.25 2.55
N PHE A 273 -7.63 29.49 2.95
CA PHE A 273 -6.81 29.78 4.12
C PHE A 273 -5.36 29.85 3.69
N ASP A 274 -4.66 30.87 4.15
CA ASP A 274 -3.22 31.04 3.96
C ASP A 274 -2.52 30.83 5.30
N HIS A 275 -2.05 29.61 5.54
CA HIS A 275 -1.39 29.28 6.80
C HIS A 275 -0.04 29.94 6.94
N GLY A 276 0.66 30.22 5.82
CA GLY A 276 1.90 30.99 5.85
C GLY A 276 1.70 32.38 6.42
N LYS A 277 0.70 33.13 5.90
CA LYS A 277 0.33 34.45 6.43
C LYS A 277 -0.17 34.41 7.86
N ASN A 278 -1.04 33.43 8.18
CA ASN A 278 -1.54 33.28 9.54
C ASN A 278 -0.39 33.02 10.55
N ALA A 279 0.65 32.30 10.14
CA ALA A 279 1.82 32.09 10.99
C ALA A 279 2.60 33.40 11.20
N GLU A 280 2.79 34.20 10.14
CA GLU A 280 3.46 35.51 10.22
C GLU A 280 2.73 36.47 11.18
N GLU A 281 1.39 36.49 11.16
CA GLU A 281 0.55 37.33 12.03
C GLU A 281 0.74 37.03 13.52
N VAL A 282 1.16 35.80 13.87
CA VAL A 282 1.45 35.38 15.25
C VAL A 282 2.95 35.30 15.55
N GLY A 283 3.79 35.84 14.67
CA GLY A 283 5.25 35.88 14.84
C GLY A 283 5.99 34.56 14.60
N LEU A 284 5.34 33.61 13.93
CA LEU A 284 5.93 32.33 13.56
C LEU A 284 6.31 32.30 12.08
N GLN A 285 7.23 31.42 11.71
CA GLN A 285 7.62 31.19 10.32
C GLN A 285 7.07 29.85 9.83
N LEU A 286 6.40 29.86 8.70
CA LEU A 286 5.93 28.68 8.00
C LEU A 286 6.23 28.84 6.51
N LEU A 287 6.71 27.77 5.87
CA LEU A 287 6.84 27.75 4.41
C LEU A 287 5.45 27.95 3.77
N PRO A 288 5.38 28.45 2.52
CA PRO A 288 4.12 28.65 1.83
C PRO A 288 3.19 27.45 1.96
N ASN A 289 2.01 27.69 2.52
CA ASN A 289 1.02 26.65 2.78
C ASN A 289 -0.39 27.23 2.73
N GLN A 290 -1.18 26.79 1.78
CA GLN A 290 -2.54 27.27 1.54
C GLN A 290 -3.53 26.12 1.45
N VAL A 291 -4.79 26.36 1.84
CA VAL A 291 -5.88 25.38 1.73
C VAL A 291 -7.06 26.04 1.03
N ILE A 292 -7.63 25.33 0.05
CA ILE A 292 -8.90 25.68 -0.59
C ILE A 292 -9.98 24.69 -0.18
N VAL A 293 -11.12 25.24 0.21
CA VAL A 293 -12.31 24.49 0.66
C VAL A 293 -13.42 24.67 -0.37
N PHE A 294 -13.92 23.58 -0.91
CA PHE A 294 -14.86 23.60 -2.03
C PHE A 294 -15.83 22.42 -1.98
N GLY A 295 -16.89 22.49 -2.76
CA GLY A 295 -17.82 21.37 -2.88
C GLY A 295 -19.12 21.76 -3.55
N SER A 296 -19.94 20.76 -3.89
CA SER A 296 -21.26 20.95 -4.44
C SER A 296 -22.32 20.68 -3.37
N PRO A 297 -23.11 21.67 -2.93
CA PRO A 297 -24.21 21.46 -1.98
C PRO A 297 -25.18 20.37 -2.45
N LYS A 298 -25.47 20.31 -3.75
CA LYS A 298 -26.35 19.29 -4.34
C LYS A 298 -25.82 17.86 -4.15
N VAL A 299 -24.51 17.66 -4.29
CA VAL A 299 -23.87 16.34 -4.10
C VAL A 299 -23.72 16.04 -2.61
N GLY A 300 -23.18 16.99 -1.85
CA GLY A 300 -22.96 16.83 -0.41
C GLY A 300 -24.24 16.53 0.37
N THR A 301 -25.34 17.20 0.03
CA THR A 301 -26.64 16.95 0.68
C THR A 301 -27.13 15.52 0.44
N LYS A 302 -26.97 14.99 -0.79
CA LYS A 302 -27.37 13.61 -1.08
C LYS A 302 -26.54 12.60 -0.28
N LEU A 303 -25.24 12.82 -0.17
CA LEU A 303 -24.37 11.98 0.64
C LEU A 303 -24.74 12.01 2.12
N MET A 304 -25.06 13.19 2.66
CA MET A 304 -25.48 13.35 4.05
C MET A 304 -26.88 12.79 4.32
N GLN A 305 -27.77 12.75 3.31
CA GLN A 305 -29.06 12.07 3.42
C GLN A 305 -28.93 10.56 3.52
N ASP A 306 -27.95 9.98 2.83
CA ASP A 306 -27.63 8.56 2.88
C ASP A 306 -26.85 8.21 4.18
N ASN A 307 -25.83 8.99 4.49
CA ASN A 307 -25.04 8.82 5.72
C ASN A 307 -24.74 10.19 6.36
N PRO A 308 -25.47 10.59 7.41
CA PRO A 308 -25.27 11.88 8.08
C PRO A 308 -23.84 12.09 8.63
N SER A 309 -23.14 11.03 9.02
CA SER A 309 -21.79 11.14 9.61
C SER A 309 -20.73 11.63 8.62
N ILE A 310 -21.00 11.55 7.30
CA ILE A 310 -20.08 12.04 6.27
C ILE A 310 -19.92 13.57 6.31
N SER A 311 -20.80 14.26 7.02
CA SER A 311 -20.73 15.72 7.20
C SER A 311 -19.39 16.20 7.76
N ILE A 312 -18.66 15.35 8.52
CA ILE A 312 -17.32 15.68 9.06
C ILE A 312 -16.25 15.74 7.96
N GLU A 313 -16.42 15.00 6.88
CA GLU A 313 -15.52 14.98 5.74
C GLU A 313 -15.81 16.09 4.72
N LEU A 314 -16.98 16.72 4.82
CA LEU A 314 -17.42 17.77 3.93
C LEU A 314 -17.28 19.16 4.59
N PRO A 315 -17.05 20.21 3.80
CA PRO A 315 -16.72 20.24 2.37
C PRO A 315 -15.33 19.71 2.06
N LEU A 316 -15.07 19.39 0.79
CA LEU A 316 -13.77 18.90 0.32
C LEU A 316 -12.68 19.96 0.48
N LYS A 317 -11.43 19.52 0.61
CA LYS A 317 -10.26 20.40 0.82
C LYS A 317 -9.10 19.93 -0.04
N ILE A 318 -8.36 20.89 -0.58
CA ILE A 318 -7.03 20.67 -1.16
C ILE A 318 -6.04 21.56 -0.41
N SER A 319 -4.97 20.98 0.08
CA SER A 319 -3.81 21.68 0.66
C SER A 319 -2.73 21.79 -0.39
N VAL A 320 -2.17 23.00 -0.57
CA VAL A 320 -1.00 23.24 -1.42
C VAL A 320 0.11 23.81 -0.55
N ARG A 321 1.24 23.15 -0.48
CA ARG A 321 2.36 23.49 0.40
C ARG A 321 3.71 23.35 -0.30
N GLU A 322 4.67 24.14 0.14
CA GLU A 322 6.09 24.00 -0.21
C GLU A 322 6.80 23.18 0.86
N ASP A 323 7.71 22.30 0.46
CA ASP A 323 8.58 21.57 1.38
C ASP A 323 9.95 22.26 1.54
N LYS A 324 10.78 21.72 2.43
CA LYS A 324 12.12 22.25 2.73
C LYS A 324 13.08 22.21 1.53
N ASN A 325 12.76 21.45 0.49
CA ASN A 325 13.55 21.36 -0.73
C ASN A 325 13.06 22.31 -1.83
N GLY A 326 12.02 23.11 -1.55
CA GLY A 326 11.40 24.00 -2.52
C GLY A 326 10.42 23.31 -3.48
N SER A 327 10.10 22.03 -3.25
CA SER A 327 9.07 21.34 -4.03
C SER A 327 7.68 21.69 -3.54
N VAL A 328 6.75 21.89 -4.47
CA VAL A 328 5.35 22.24 -4.17
C VAL A 328 4.46 21.02 -4.32
N TRP A 329 3.63 20.78 -3.33
CA TRP A 329 2.76 19.60 -3.23
C TRP A 329 1.32 20.01 -3.06
N ALA A 330 0.43 19.41 -3.86
CA ALA A 330 -1.02 19.49 -3.68
C ALA A 330 -1.53 18.17 -3.11
N SER A 331 -2.25 18.24 -1.99
CA SER A 331 -2.76 17.06 -1.28
C SER A 331 -4.26 17.18 -1.02
N TYR A 332 -5.00 16.08 -1.18
CA TYR A 332 -6.42 16.01 -0.82
C TYR A 332 -6.78 14.63 -0.25
N LEU A 333 -7.85 14.59 0.55
CA LEU A 333 -8.38 13.34 1.09
C LEU A 333 -9.15 12.57 0.01
N GLN A 334 -8.89 11.28 -0.10
CA GLN A 334 -9.74 10.38 -0.86
C GLN A 334 -11.04 10.15 -0.10
N MET A 335 -12.16 10.42 -0.72
CA MET A 335 -13.44 10.00 -0.17
C MET A 335 -13.57 8.48 -0.27
N ARG A 336 -13.87 7.81 0.83
CA ARG A 336 -14.27 6.40 0.81
C ARG A 336 -15.69 6.32 0.27
N THR A 337 -15.86 5.59 -0.81
CA THR A 337 -17.19 5.21 -1.33
C THR A 337 -17.66 3.94 -0.65
#